data_51f44293c1d4985860ad89602fd6d0ce
#
_entry.id   51f44293c1d4985860ad89602fd6d0ce
#
_cell.length_a   1.000
_cell.length_b   1.000
_cell.length_c   1.000
_cell.angle_alpha   90.00
_cell.angle_beta   90.00
_cell.angle_gamma   90.00
#
_symmetry.space_group_name_H-M   'P 1'
#
loop_
_entity.id
_entity.type
_entity.pdbx_description
1 polymer ?
#
loop_
_entity_poly.entity_id
_entity_poly.type
_entity_poly.pdbx_seq_one_letter_code
_entity_poly.pdbx_strand_id
1 'polypeptide(L)'
;MRRVEASTNTLTIEFCVDGVKRAEIKINPSFPGGCRKIYSAISHDSELSRNTLENIRNEHDENVVIDYMQGKFDVAGELIDGIAEAIGPDQYAEIAEYLPVIGITDLMTLAITIIDSYSEYYANMLKKGLKTNG
;
A
#
# COMPACT_ATOMS: atom_id res chain seq x y z
N MET A 1 24.40 -28.32 22.05
CA MET A 1 23.13 -27.72 21.65
C MET A 1 23.39 -26.41 20.91
N ARG A 2 22.74 -26.24 19.77
CA ARG A 2 22.82 -24.96 19.03
C ARG A 2 21.70 -24.07 19.45
N ARG A 3 21.98 -22.76 19.54
CA ARG A 3 21.00 -21.74 19.93
C ARG A 3 20.93 -20.67 18.84
N VAL A 4 19.70 -20.26 18.50
CA VAL A 4 19.45 -19.15 17.60
C VAL A 4 18.76 -18.05 18.40
N GLU A 5 19.41 -16.89 18.48
CA GLU A 5 18.79 -15.70 19.03
C GLU A 5 18.10 -14.94 17.90
N ALA A 6 16.82 -14.69 18.06
CA ALA A 6 16.05 -13.92 17.10
C ALA A 6 15.28 -12.82 17.83
N SER A 7 15.12 -11.72 17.16
CA SER A 7 14.32 -10.60 17.66
C SER A 7 13.22 -10.26 16.66
N THR A 8 12.14 -9.67 17.16
CA THR A 8 11.09 -9.19 16.28
C THR A 8 11.62 -8.03 15.44
N ASN A 9 11.22 -8.03 14.17
CA ASN A 9 11.61 -6.99 13.21
C ASN A 9 10.35 -6.38 12.61
N THR A 10 9.68 -5.57 13.44
CA THR A 10 8.40 -4.97 13.06
C THR A 10 8.51 -3.45 13.00
N LEU A 11 7.83 -2.88 12.03
CA LEU A 11 7.62 -1.46 11.89
C LEU A 11 6.17 -1.17 12.24
N THR A 12 5.91 -0.05 12.90
CA THR A 12 4.58 0.31 13.36
C THR A 12 4.06 1.52 12.60
N ILE A 13 2.83 1.40 12.09
CA ILE A 13 2.11 2.49 11.45
C ILE A 13 0.89 2.82 12.31
N GLU A 14 0.73 4.09 12.63
CA GLU A 14 -0.45 4.56 13.35
C GLU A 14 -1.53 4.94 12.33
N PHE A 15 -2.66 4.23 12.38
CA PHE A 15 -3.79 4.49 11.47
C PHE A 15 -4.83 5.35 12.18
N CYS A 16 -5.05 6.55 11.62
CA CYS A 16 -5.99 7.52 12.18
C CYS A 16 -7.09 7.83 11.17
N VAL A 17 -8.31 8.03 11.69
CA VAL A 17 -9.45 8.50 10.90
C VAL A 17 -10.04 9.70 11.62
N ASP A 18 -10.19 10.81 10.90
CA ASP A 18 -10.69 12.08 11.42
C ASP A 18 -9.93 12.54 12.68
N GLY A 19 -8.59 12.35 12.67
CA GLY A 19 -7.73 12.77 13.76
C GLY A 19 -7.72 11.85 14.98
N VAL A 20 -8.45 10.72 14.94
CA VAL A 20 -8.52 9.77 16.03
C VAL A 20 -7.78 8.48 15.63
N LYS A 21 -6.87 8.04 16.50
CA LYS A 21 -6.17 6.78 16.31
C LYS A 21 -7.16 5.62 16.39
N ARG A 22 -7.21 4.80 15.34
CA ARG A 22 -8.10 3.65 15.22
C ARG A 22 -7.38 2.32 15.35
N ALA A 23 -6.12 2.26 14.95
CA ALA A 23 -5.34 1.04 15.04
C ALA A 23 -3.84 1.34 15.01
N GLU A 24 -3.06 0.41 15.53
CA GLU A 24 -1.63 0.32 15.29
C GLU A 24 -1.39 -0.86 14.37
N ILE A 25 -0.81 -0.61 13.20
CA ILE A 25 -0.52 -1.64 12.23
C ILE A 25 0.95 -2.01 12.36
N LYS A 26 1.23 -3.28 12.63
CA LYS A 26 2.59 -3.80 12.72
C LYS A 26 2.90 -4.56 11.44
N ILE A 27 3.99 -4.18 10.80
CA ILE A 27 4.44 -4.80 9.55
C ILE A 27 5.76 -5.47 9.80
N ASN A 28 5.92 -6.72 9.34
CA ASN A 28 7.20 -7.38 9.32
C ASN A 28 7.83 -7.20 7.93
N PRO A 29 8.84 -6.32 7.78
CA PRO A 29 9.43 -6.05 6.48
C PRO A 29 10.23 -7.23 5.90
N SER A 30 10.51 -8.27 6.68
CA SER A 30 11.16 -9.48 6.19
C SER A 30 10.24 -10.37 5.35
N PHE A 31 8.92 -10.15 5.44
CA PHE A 31 7.92 -10.91 4.69
C PHE A 31 7.08 -9.94 3.87
N PRO A 32 7.47 -9.65 2.62
CA PRO A 32 6.82 -8.62 1.81
C PRO A 32 5.50 -9.09 1.17
N GLY A 33 4.61 -9.68 1.97
CA GLY A 33 3.28 -10.06 1.51
C GLY A 33 2.48 -8.85 1.08
N GLY A 34 1.73 -8.97 0.00
CA GLY A 34 0.88 -7.89 -0.49
C GLY A 34 1.58 -6.78 -1.26
N CYS A 35 2.89 -6.65 -1.15
CA CYS A 35 3.62 -5.57 -1.83
C CYS A 35 3.47 -5.60 -3.34
N ARG A 36 3.50 -6.80 -3.94
CA ARG A 36 3.32 -6.96 -5.38
C ARG A 36 1.96 -6.45 -5.84
N LYS A 37 0.90 -6.76 -5.08
CA LYS A 37 -0.46 -6.28 -5.37
C LYS A 37 -0.57 -4.77 -5.23
N ILE A 38 0.06 -4.22 -4.22
CA ILE A 38 0.08 -2.76 -4.01
C ILE A 38 0.82 -2.07 -5.16
N TYR A 39 1.98 -2.58 -5.57
CA TYR A 39 2.72 -2.02 -6.72
C TYR A 39 1.89 -2.11 -8.00
N SER A 40 1.22 -3.23 -8.23
CA SER A 40 0.35 -3.41 -9.39
C SER A 40 -0.79 -2.39 -9.39
N ALA A 41 -1.41 -2.17 -8.26
CA ALA A 41 -2.49 -1.18 -8.11
C ALA A 41 -2.00 0.25 -8.39
N ILE A 42 -0.82 0.60 -7.89
CA ILE A 42 -0.22 1.92 -8.12
C ILE A 42 0.07 2.11 -9.62
N SER A 43 0.61 1.09 -10.28
CA SER A 43 0.85 1.13 -11.73
C SER A 43 -0.44 1.30 -12.53
N HIS A 44 -1.49 0.55 -12.16
CA HIS A 44 -2.81 0.67 -12.79
C HIS A 44 -3.37 2.08 -12.62
N ASP A 45 -3.23 2.67 -11.43
CA ASP A 45 -3.70 4.02 -11.18
C ASP A 45 -2.98 5.06 -12.06
N SER A 46 -1.67 4.92 -12.21
CA SER A 46 -0.86 5.80 -13.07
C SER A 46 -1.27 5.69 -14.53
N GLU A 47 -1.46 4.47 -15.04
CA GLU A 47 -1.90 4.23 -16.41
C GLU A 47 -3.31 4.78 -16.65
N LEU A 48 -4.22 4.53 -15.70
CA LEU A 48 -5.59 5.00 -15.78
C LEU A 48 -5.65 6.52 -15.86
N SER A 49 -4.89 7.22 -15.03
CA SER A 49 -4.83 8.67 -15.04
C SER A 49 -4.30 9.22 -16.35
N ARG A 50 -3.23 8.62 -16.87
CA ARG A 50 -2.62 9.02 -18.14
C ARG A 50 -3.58 8.81 -19.31
N ASN A 51 -4.18 7.62 -19.41
CA ASN A 51 -5.10 7.28 -20.49
C ASN A 51 -6.35 8.16 -20.44
N THR A 52 -6.85 8.45 -19.25
CA THR A 52 -8.02 9.32 -19.07
C THR A 52 -7.71 10.74 -19.53
N LEU A 53 -6.54 11.27 -19.20
CA LEU A 53 -6.13 12.60 -19.65
C LEU A 53 -6.01 12.67 -21.16
N GLU A 54 -5.46 11.65 -21.80
CA GLU A 54 -5.37 11.59 -23.27
C GLU A 54 -6.74 11.53 -23.90
N ASN A 55 -7.66 10.75 -23.35
CA ASN A 55 -9.02 10.63 -23.86
C ASN A 55 -9.82 11.91 -23.69
N ILE A 56 -9.66 12.62 -22.60
CA ILE A 56 -10.29 13.93 -22.38
C ILE A 56 -9.81 14.95 -23.40
N ARG A 57 -8.54 14.92 -23.79
CA ARG A 57 -8.00 15.81 -24.82
C ARG A 57 -8.56 15.53 -26.20
N ASN A 58 -8.83 14.25 -26.49
CA ASN A 58 -9.24 13.82 -27.84
C ASN A 58 -10.75 13.70 -28.00
N GLU A 59 -11.48 13.37 -26.93
CA GLU A 59 -12.91 13.11 -26.96
C GLU A 59 -13.58 13.67 -25.70
N HIS A 60 -14.58 14.52 -25.88
CA HIS A 60 -15.40 15.02 -24.77
C HIS A 60 -16.61 14.09 -24.57
N ASP A 61 -16.37 12.84 -24.14
CA ASP A 61 -17.41 11.86 -23.96
C ASP A 61 -17.66 11.60 -22.47
N GLU A 62 -18.95 11.53 -22.08
CA GLU A 62 -19.37 11.16 -20.72
C GLU A 62 -18.85 9.78 -20.33
N ASN A 63 -18.68 8.87 -21.30
CA ASN A 63 -18.14 7.53 -21.08
C ASN A 63 -16.73 7.56 -20.50
N VAL A 64 -15.93 8.59 -20.80
CA VAL A 64 -14.58 8.74 -20.25
C VAL A 64 -14.62 8.83 -18.72
N VAL A 65 -15.58 9.59 -18.19
CA VAL A 65 -15.74 9.73 -16.74
C VAL A 65 -16.19 8.43 -16.09
N ILE A 66 -17.13 7.72 -16.72
CA ILE A 66 -17.62 6.43 -16.23
C ILE A 66 -16.49 5.40 -16.21
N ASP A 67 -15.73 5.30 -17.29
CA ASP A 67 -14.60 4.38 -17.39
C ASP A 67 -13.54 4.70 -16.36
N TYR A 68 -13.26 5.98 -16.13
CA TYR A 68 -12.32 6.41 -15.10
C TYR A 68 -12.80 5.99 -13.70
N MET A 69 -14.09 6.18 -13.39
CA MET A 69 -14.66 5.78 -12.10
C MET A 69 -14.55 4.27 -11.89
N GLN A 70 -14.89 3.48 -12.90
CA GLN A 70 -14.77 2.02 -12.81
C GLN A 70 -13.34 1.60 -12.60
N GLY A 71 -12.40 2.20 -13.33
CA GLY A 71 -10.97 1.96 -13.15
C GLY A 71 -10.50 2.29 -11.74
N LYS A 72 -10.99 3.40 -11.16
CA LYS A 72 -10.68 3.76 -9.78
C LYS A 72 -11.22 2.75 -8.77
N PHE A 73 -12.42 2.22 -8.99
CA PHE A 73 -12.99 1.17 -8.13
C PHE A 73 -12.15 -0.10 -8.18
N ASP A 74 -11.66 -0.46 -9.37
CA ASP A 74 -10.78 -1.63 -9.54
C ASP A 74 -9.45 -1.41 -8.80
N VAL A 75 -8.86 -0.23 -8.93
CA VAL A 75 -7.63 0.13 -8.21
C VAL A 75 -7.86 0.06 -6.69
N ALA A 76 -8.98 0.60 -6.20
CA ALA A 76 -9.30 0.54 -4.77
C ALA A 76 -9.40 -0.90 -4.28
N GLY A 77 -10.05 -1.78 -5.04
CA GLY A 77 -10.13 -3.20 -4.70
C GLY A 77 -8.76 -3.86 -4.63
N GLU A 78 -7.90 -3.59 -5.61
CA GLU A 78 -6.53 -4.12 -5.63
C GLU A 78 -5.70 -3.60 -4.44
N LEU A 79 -5.85 -2.32 -4.09
CA LEU A 79 -5.17 -1.74 -2.93
C LEU A 79 -5.62 -2.41 -1.63
N ILE A 80 -6.92 -2.60 -1.46
CA ILE A 80 -7.48 -3.26 -0.27
C ILE A 80 -6.94 -4.69 -0.15
N ASP A 81 -6.94 -5.44 -1.25
CA ASP A 81 -6.41 -6.80 -1.26
C ASP A 81 -4.92 -6.84 -0.91
N GLY A 82 -4.15 -5.92 -1.46
CA GLY A 82 -2.72 -5.81 -1.17
C GLY A 82 -2.44 -5.43 0.28
N ILE A 83 -3.20 -4.48 0.81
CA ILE A 83 -3.10 -4.07 2.21
C ILE A 83 -3.43 -5.24 3.14
N ALA A 84 -4.55 -5.93 2.88
CA ALA A 84 -4.98 -7.07 3.68
C ALA A 84 -3.92 -8.16 3.73
N GLU A 85 -3.29 -8.47 2.59
CA GLU A 85 -2.22 -9.46 2.52
C GLU A 85 -0.96 -9.00 3.26
N ALA A 86 -0.63 -7.71 3.16
CA ALA A 86 0.57 -7.16 3.79
C ALA A 86 0.49 -7.13 5.31
N ILE A 87 -0.67 -6.82 5.88
CA ILE A 87 -0.82 -6.66 7.34
C ILE A 87 -1.41 -7.89 8.02
N GLY A 88 -1.98 -8.80 7.26
CA GLY A 88 -2.57 -10.04 7.78
C GLY A 88 -4.02 -9.89 8.24
N PRO A 89 -4.73 -11.03 8.43
CA PRO A 89 -6.18 -11.02 8.65
C PRO A 89 -6.60 -10.37 9.96
N ASP A 90 -5.84 -10.52 11.03
CA ASP A 90 -6.21 -9.95 12.33
C ASP A 90 -6.15 -8.44 12.33
N GLN A 91 -5.06 -7.88 11.80
CA GLN A 91 -4.91 -6.43 11.68
C GLN A 91 -5.87 -5.83 10.66
N TYR A 92 -6.08 -6.55 9.55
CA TYR A 92 -7.05 -6.13 8.54
C TYR A 92 -8.44 -5.99 9.16
N ALA A 93 -8.86 -6.94 10.01
CA ALA A 93 -10.16 -6.90 10.68
C ALA A 93 -10.33 -5.64 11.52
N GLU A 94 -9.26 -5.11 12.11
CA GLU A 94 -9.31 -3.89 12.92
C GLU A 94 -9.58 -2.63 12.10
N ILE A 95 -9.17 -2.59 10.83
CA ILE A 95 -9.30 -1.41 9.97
C ILE A 95 -10.35 -1.57 8.87
N ALA A 96 -10.86 -2.77 8.65
CA ALA A 96 -11.73 -3.08 7.51
C ALA A 96 -12.98 -2.19 7.44
N GLU A 97 -13.56 -1.84 8.59
CA GLU A 97 -14.76 -1.00 8.63
C GLU A 97 -14.50 0.43 8.15
N TYR A 98 -13.26 0.92 8.24
CA TYR A 98 -12.91 2.27 7.84
C TYR A 98 -12.56 2.39 6.36
N LEU A 99 -12.09 1.30 5.73
CA LEU A 99 -11.60 1.34 4.35
C LEU A 99 -12.67 1.76 3.33
N PRO A 100 -13.96 1.33 3.46
CA PRO A 100 -14.98 1.79 2.53
C PRO A 100 -15.39 3.25 2.69
N VAL A 101 -15.07 3.88 3.83
CA VAL A 101 -15.52 5.26 4.12
C VAL A 101 -14.41 6.29 3.99
N ILE A 102 -13.14 5.89 3.94
CA ILE A 102 -12.06 6.81 3.61
C ILE A 102 -11.97 7.00 2.11
N GLY A 103 -11.44 8.15 1.68
CA GLY A 103 -11.25 8.42 0.25
C GLY A 103 -10.17 7.54 -0.37
N ILE A 104 -10.22 7.38 -1.69
CA ILE A 104 -9.21 6.60 -2.43
C ILE A 104 -7.80 7.19 -2.25
N THR A 105 -7.69 8.50 -2.09
CA THR A 105 -6.40 9.16 -1.83
C THR A 105 -5.81 8.70 -0.50
N ASP A 106 -6.63 8.59 0.54
CA ASP A 106 -6.20 8.11 1.85
C ASP A 106 -5.84 6.62 1.81
N LEU A 107 -6.60 5.84 1.06
CA LEU A 107 -6.30 4.43 0.84
C LEU A 107 -4.95 4.26 0.14
N MET A 108 -4.69 5.09 -0.87
CA MET A 108 -3.41 5.11 -1.56
C MET A 108 -2.27 5.51 -0.61
N THR A 109 -2.49 6.49 0.24
CA THR A 109 -1.52 6.94 1.24
C THR A 109 -1.15 5.81 2.20
N LEU A 110 -2.13 5.05 2.67
CA LEU A 110 -1.88 3.89 3.52
C LEU A 110 -1.03 2.85 2.79
N ALA A 111 -1.40 2.52 1.56
CA ALA A 111 -0.67 1.56 0.74
C ALA A 111 0.79 1.99 0.50
N ILE A 112 0.99 3.26 0.15
CA ILE A 112 2.33 3.84 -0.07
C ILE A 112 3.15 3.82 1.21
N THR A 113 2.54 4.12 2.36
CA THR A 113 3.22 4.08 3.66
C THR A 113 3.73 2.68 3.97
N ILE A 114 2.93 1.65 3.66
CA ILE A 114 3.36 0.26 3.81
C ILE A 114 4.57 -0.03 2.91
N ILE A 115 4.50 0.36 1.63
CA ILE A 115 5.59 0.16 0.67
C ILE A 115 6.86 0.90 1.11
N ASP A 116 6.72 2.14 1.56
CA ASP A 116 7.86 2.96 2.02
C ASP A 116 8.55 2.31 3.22
N SER A 117 7.80 1.68 4.10
CA SER A 117 8.35 0.96 5.24
C SER A 117 9.25 -0.20 4.79
N TYR A 118 8.81 -0.95 3.80
CA TYR A 118 9.63 -2.02 3.20
C TYR A 118 10.87 -1.44 2.51
N SER A 119 10.68 -0.37 1.73
CA SER A 119 11.77 0.27 0.98
C SER A 119 12.85 0.79 1.92
N GLU A 120 12.46 1.42 3.01
CA GLU A 120 13.39 1.94 4.02
C GLU A 120 14.19 0.82 4.67
N TYR A 121 13.53 -0.27 5.03
CA TYR A 121 14.19 -1.44 5.62
C TYR A 121 15.26 -2.00 4.68
N TYR A 122 14.91 -2.24 3.42
CA TYR A 122 15.85 -2.82 2.46
C TYR A 122 16.95 -1.83 2.04
N ALA A 123 16.64 -0.54 1.98
CA ALA A 123 17.66 0.48 1.75
C ALA A 123 18.71 0.48 2.87
N ASN A 124 18.27 0.33 4.11
CA ASN A 124 19.18 0.26 5.26
C ASN A 124 20.03 -1.02 5.22
N MET A 125 19.45 -2.14 4.80
CA MET A 125 20.22 -3.38 4.61
C MET A 125 21.32 -3.21 3.55
N LEU A 126 20.98 -2.58 2.43
CA LEU A 126 21.97 -2.31 1.37
C LEU A 126 23.09 -1.42 1.86
N LYS A 127 22.79 -0.37 2.61
CA LYS A 127 23.81 0.53 3.19
C LYS A 127 24.74 -0.21 4.15
N LYS A 128 24.19 -1.10 4.99
CA LYS A 128 24.98 -1.93 5.89
C LYS A 128 25.90 -2.89 5.13
N GLY A 129 25.39 -3.49 4.06
CA GLY A 129 26.16 -4.36 3.19
C GLY A 129 27.34 -3.64 2.55
N LEU A 130 27.11 -2.43 2.05
CA LEU A 130 28.16 -1.58 1.46
C LEU A 130 29.24 -1.21 2.48
N LYS A 131 28.86 -0.89 3.72
CA LYS A 131 29.81 -0.57 4.79
C LYS A 131 30.65 -1.79 5.19
N THR A 132 30.04 -2.98 5.19
CA THR A 132 30.73 -4.22 5.54
C THR A 132 31.71 -4.65 4.47
N ASN A 133 31.40 -4.40 3.21
CA ASN A 133 32.20 -4.80 2.04
C ASN A 133 33.17 -3.71 1.56
N GLY A 134 33.05 -2.54 2.09
CA GLY A 134 33.93 -1.41 1.77
C GLY A 134 34.97 -1.22 2.84
#